data_859e5983118d661df667ab56bce0a418
#
_entry.id   859e5983118d661df667ab56bce0a418
#
_cell.length_a   1.000
_cell.length_b   1.000
_cell.length_c   1.000
_cell.angle_alpha   90.00
_cell.angle_beta   90.00
_cell.angle_gamma   90.00
#
_symmetry.space_group_name_H-M   'P 1'
#
loop_
_entity.id
_entity.type
_entity.pdbx_description
1 polymer ?
#
loop_
_entity_poly.entity_id
_entity_poly.type
_entity_poly.pdbx_seq_one_letter_code
_entity_poly.pdbx_strand_id
1 'polypeptide(L)'
;KLGAIFAPLLYQATKDGNSIQPRFTLPLVKNRIFGGIAKRSFLNSHSEEICFVDSKQSQKTRKVAIFIGCLGNYNYKNVGESLLVILEALQINAKLAKGQKCCGAPAYFTGDFASVDTLIRQNVEYFESFIEEVDAILIPEATCGAMILEDWKHFMEKDLELKSRIEKLLPKIYMATKYLESQTNLVEILNNIEQNRLKQEFQSPKQTFTYHDPCHARKVLGVYQEPRKLLQQNYQLVEMEDSTACCGFGGVTIQTERFALASKVGSKKAKMIEKTQAQFIVAECSACRMQLSNALYQANVEIPFLHPLELIAKIIKENQNK
;
A
#
# COMPACT_ATOMS: atom_id res chain seq x y z
N LYS A 1 -15.90 13.78 -8.99
CA LYS A 1 -15.47 14.47 -10.23
C LYS A 1 -15.27 15.98 -10.00
N LEU A 2 -16.21 16.69 -9.33
CA LEU A 2 -16.07 18.14 -9.04
C LEU A 2 -14.81 18.48 -8.24
N GLY A 3 -14.46 17.69 -7.22
CA GLY A 3 -13.24 17.92 -6.42
C GLY A 3 -11.95 17.89 -7.25
N ALA A 4 -11.84 17.01 -8.26
CA ALA A 4 -10.66 16.94 -9.12
C ALA A 4 -10.54 18.14 -10.09
N ILE A 5 -11.67 18.80 -10.42
CA ILE A 5 -11.70 19.99 -11.30
C ILE A 5 -11.29 21.24 -10.52
N PHE A 6 -11.77 21.40 -9.28
CA PHE A 6 -11.51 22.58 -8.46
C PHE A 6 -10.23 22.47 -7.61
N ALA A 7 -9.72 21.25 -7.38
CA ALA A 7 -8.50 21.06 -6.60
C ALA A 7 -7.30 21.90 -7.09
N PRO A 8 -7.02 22.07 -8.40
CA PRO A 8 -5.90 22.88 -8.88
C PRO A 8 -5.99 24.38 -8.52
N LEU A 9 -7.20 24.89 -8.24
CA LEU A 9 -7.38 26.29 -7.81
C LEU A 9 -6.94 26.48 -6.35
N LEU A 10 -7.15 25.47 -5.51
CA LEU A 10 -6.89 25.53 -4.08
C LEU A 10 -5.56 24.89 -3.69
N TYR A 11 -5.07 23.95 -4.50
CA TYR A 11 -3.90 23.13 -4.22
C TYR A 11 -2.93 23.11 -5.39
N GLN A 12 -1.67 22.86 -5.10
CA GLN A 12 -0.61 22.60 -6.08
C GLN A 12 0.15 21.34 -5.71
N ALA A 13 0.80 20.70 -6.69
CA ALA A 13 1.66 19.56 -6.42
C ALA A 13 2.85 19.99 -5.54
N THR A 14 3.27 19.11 -4.64
CA THR A 14 4.53 19.24 -3.93
C THR A 14 5.71 18.96 -4.88
N LYS A 15 6.92 19.33 -4.49
CA LYS A 15 8.13 19.13 -5.32
C LYS A 15 8.35 17.66 -5.71
N ASP A 16 7.98 16.73 -4.84
CA ASP A 16 8.07 15.27 -5.10
C ASP A 16 6.99 14.73 -6.06
N GLY A 17 6.00 15.56 -6.43
CA GLY A 17 4.91 15.19 -7.32
C GLY A 17 3.89 14.19 -6.75
N ASN A 18 4.13 13.66 -5.54
CA ASN A 18 3.32 12.60 -4.93
C ASN A 18 2.23 13.12 -4.00
N SER A 19 2.33 14.38 -3.58
CA SER A 19 1.40 15.03 -2.67
C SER A 19 0.91 16.35 -3.23
N ILE A 20 -0.13 16.89 -2.64
CA ILE A 20 -0.65 18.24 -2.91
C ILE A 20 -0.58 19.08 -1.66
N GLN A 21 -0.25 20.37 -1.82
CA GLN A 21 -0.23 21.36 -0.77
C GLN A 21 -1.20 22.50 -1.08
N PRO A 22 -1.81 23.15 -0.08
CA PRO A 22 -2.67 24.30 -0.33
C PRO A 22 -1.84 25.48 -0.88
N ARG A 23 -2.41 26.22 -1.84
CA ARG A 23 -1.78 27.42 -2.43
C ARG A 23 -1.78 28.62 -1.44
N PHE A 24 -2.68 28.58 -0.47
CA PHE A 24 -2.82 29.57 0.60
C PHE A 24 -3.32 28.89 1.87
N THR A 25 -3.16 29.54 3.02
CA THR A 25 -3.57 28.95 4.30
C THR A 25 -5.10 28.81 4.35
N LEU A 26 -5.58 27.56 4.38
CA LEU A 26 -7.01 27.26 4.52
C LEU A 26 -7.34 26.97 6.00
N PRO A 27 -8.46 27.48 6.55
CA PRO A 27 -8.79 27.37 7.97
C PRO A 27 -8.78 25.94 8.52
N LEU A 28 -9.31 24.98 7.75
CA LEU A 28 -9.43 23.56 8.15
C LEU A 28 -8.18 22.74 7.84
N VAL A 29 -7.45 23.11 6.80
CA VAL A 29 -6.33 22.32 6.26
C VAL A 29 -4.99 22.86 6.75
N LYS A 30 -4.93 24.17 7.05
CA LYS A 30 -3.69 24.88 7.39
C LYS A 30 -2.61 24.61 6.33
N ASN A 31 -1.39 24.32 6.75
CA ASN A 31 -0.24 24.04 5.86
C ASN A 31 -0.01 22.53 5.65
N ARG A 32 -1.04 21.70 5.76
CA ARG A 32 -0.89 20.25 5.57
C ARG A 32 -0.75 19.90 4.10
N ILE A 33 0.05 18.88 3.83
CA ILE A 33 0.06 18.20 2.54
C ILE A 33 -0.79 16.92 2.61
N PHE A 34 -1.32 16.54 1.47
CA PHE A 34 -2.18 15.36 1.31
C PHE A 34 -1.75 14.56 0.10
N GLY A 35 -2.10 13.27 0.06
CA GLY A 35 -1.98 12.48 -1.16
C GLY A 35 -2.80 13.10 -2.29
N GLY A 36 -2.22 13.20 -3.47
CA GLY A 36 -2.89 13.71 -4.67
C GLY A 36 -4.15 12.89 -4.99
N ILE A 37 -5.16 13.51 -5.58
CA ILE A 37 -6.36 12.80 -6.05
C ILE A 37 -6.19 12.50 -7.54
N ALA A 38 -6.15 11.23 -7.91
CA ALA A 38 -6.02 10.81 -9.29
C ALA A 38 -7.24 11.26 -10.13
N LYS A 39 -7.00 11.82 -11.30
CA LYS A 39 -8.08 12.17 -12.26
C LYS A 39 -8.90 10.95 -12.67
N ARG A 40 -8.26 9.81 -12.82
CA ARG A 40 -8.87 8.50 -13.06
C ARG A 40 -8.32 7.52 -12.04
N SER A 41 -9.20 6.81 -11.34
CA SER A 41 -8.81 5.85 -10.31
C SER A 41 -8.08 4.65 -10.93
N PHE A 42 -7.29 3.93 -10.14
CA PHE A 42 -6.57 2.73 -10.59
C PHE A 42 -7.52 1.72 -11.24
N LEU A 43 -8.60 1.33 -10.56
CA LEU A 43 -9.57 0.36 -11.07
C LEU A 43 -10.24 0.78 -12.39
N ASN A 44 -10.45 2.09 -12.58
CA ASN A 44 -11.04 2.61 -13.83
C ASN A 44 -9.99 2.82 -14.95
N SER A 45 -8.70 2.73 -14.62
CA SER A 45 -7.62 2.92 -15.60
C SER A 45 -7.28 1.63 -16.37
N HIS A 46 -7.71 0.47 -15.88
CA HIS A 46 -7.39 -0.84 -16.43
C HIS A 46 -8.62 -1.69 -16.70
N SER A 47 -8.47 -2.72 -17.52
CA SER A 47 -9.46 -3.80 -17.68
C SER A 47 -9.62 -4.56 -16.37
N GLU A 48 -10.75 -5.26 -16.19
CA GLU A 48 -10.94 -6.11 -15.00
C GLU A 48 -10.01 -7.32 -15.01
N GLU A 49 -9.90 -7.95 -16.17
CA GLU A 49 -8.97 -9.05 -16.40
C GLU A 49 -7.72 -8.53 -17.12
N ILE A 50 -6.54 -8.90 -16.63
CA ILE A 50 -5.24 -8.55 -17.20
C ILE A 50 -4.46 -9.85 -17.36
N CYS A 51 -4.19 -10.20 -18.62
CA CYS A 51 -3.47 -11.40 -18.99
C CYS A 51 -2.04 -11.06 -19.40
N PHE A 52 -1.07 -11.59 -18.68
CA PHE A 52 0.35 -11.49 -19.00
C PHE A 52 0.88 -12.75 -19.69
N VAL A 53 0.13 -13.83 -19.62
CA VAL A 53 0.46 -15.12 -20.26
C VAL A 53 -0.62 -15.48 -21.25
N ASP A 54 -0.22 -15.85 -22.48
CA ASP A 54 -1.16 -16.35 -23.49
C ASP A 54 -1.66 -17.74 -23.09
N SER A 55 -2.97 -17.88 -22.97
CA SER A 55 -3.65 -19.12 -22.55
C SER A 55 -3.38 -20.33 -23.49
N LYS A 56 -2.76 -20.12 -24.65
CA LYS A 56 -2.40 -21.16 -25.61
C LYS A 56 -1.09 -21.89 -25.30
N GLN A 57 -0.30 -21.39 -24.32
CA GLN A 57 1.08 -21.88 -24.14
C GLN A 57 1.31 -22.81 -22.97
N SER A 58 0.37 -23.17 -22.11
CA SER A 58 0.63 -24.24 -21.14
C SER A 58 -0.34 -24.39 -19.97
N GLN A 59 -0.06 -25.40 -19.17
CA GLN A 59 -0.38 -25.70 -17.78
C GLN A 59 -0.98 -24.54 -16.99
N LYS A 60 -1.89 -24.84 -16.09
CA LYS A 60 -2.63 -23.95 -15.16
C LYS A 60 -1.90 -22.63 -14.86
N THR A 61 -2.25 -21.58 -15.62
CA THR A 61 -1.70 -20.24 -15.44
C THR A 61 -2.19 -19.67 -14.11
N ARG A 62 -1.27 -19.21 -13.27
CA ARG A 62 -1.62 -18.57 -11.98
C ARG A 62 -2.36 -17.26 -12.21
N LYS A 63 -3.39 -17.01 -11.39
CA LYS A 63 -4.20 -15.81 -11.45
C LYS A 63 -4.48 -15.31 -10.03
N VAL A 64 -4.26 -14.04 -9.78
CA VAL A 64 -4.55 -13.41 -8.48
C VAL A 64 -5.53 -12.25 -8.64
N ALA A 65 -6.38 -12.03 -7.64
CA ALA A 65 -7.19 -10.82 -7.58
C ALA A 65 -6.46 -9.73 -6.78
N ILE A 66 -6.72 -8.45 -7.11
CA ILE A 66 -6.16 -7.30 -6.40
C ILE A 66 -7.27 -6.54 -5.71
N PHE A 67 -7.27 -6.53 -4.38
CA PHE A 67 -8.04 -5.62 -3.55
C PHE A 67 -7.19 -4.40 -3.21
N ILE A 68 -7.32 -3.33 -4.00
CA ILE A 68 -6.42 -2.16 -3.91
C ILE A 68 -6.74 -1.22 -2.73
N GLY A 69 -7.94 -1.29 -2.15
CA GLY A 69 -8.39 -0.35 -1.14
C GLY A 69 -8.69 1.06 -1.67
N CYS A 70 -9.29 1.91 -0.84
CA CYS A 70 -9.73 3.24 -1.29
C CYS A 70 -8.56 4.20 -1.55
N LEU A 71 -7.56 4.27 -0.66
CA LEU A 71 -6.42 5.18 -0.83
C LEU A 71 -5.51 4.74 -1.99
N GLY A 72 -5.27 3.43 -2.16
CA GLY A 72 -4.55 2.90 -3.32
C GLY A 72 -5.27 3.17 -4.63
N ASN A 73 -6.61 3.13 -4.62
CA ASN A 73 -7.41 3.38 -5.82
C ASN A 73 -7.43 4.86 -6.26
N TYR A 74 -7.51 5.80 -5.31
CA TYR A 74 -7.78 7.21 -5.62
C TYR A 74 -6.60 8.15 -5.38
N ASN A 75 -5.72 7.85 -4.43
CA ASN A 75 -4.62 8.73 -4.03
C ASN A 75 -3.25 8.19 -4.44
N TYR A 76 -3.01 6.91 -4.22
CA TYR A 76 -1.70 6.27 -4.41
C TYR A 76 -1.78 5.15 -5.46
N LYS A 77 -2.36 5.45 -6.62
CA LYS A 77 -2.55 4.47 -7.70
C LYS A 77 -1.26 3.77 -8.15
N ASN A 78 -0.11 4.44 -7.97
CA ASN A 78 1.20 3.87 -8.30
C ASN A 78 1.47 2.56 -7.56
N VAL A 79 0.84 2.31 -6.41
CA VAL A 79 0.94 1.04 -5.68
C VAL A 79 0.33 -0.10 -6.51
N GLY A 80 -0.86 0.11 -7.06
CA GLY A 80 -1.51 -0.85 -7.95
C GLY A 80 -0.75 -1.04 -9.27
N GLU A 81 -0.32 0.07 -9.90
CA GLU A 81 0.50 0.04 -11.12
C GLU A 81 1.80 -0.76 -10.90
N SER A 82 2.44 -0.58 -9.75
CA SER A 82 3.65 -1.30 -9.40
C SER A 82 3.40 -2.80 -9.17
N LEU A 83 2.27 -3.15 -8.54
CA LEU A 83 1.89 -4.55 -8.38
C LEU A 83 1.66 -5.22 -9.74
N LEU A 84 1.02 -4.55 -10.69
CA LEU A 84 0.85 -5.07 -12.05
C LEU A 84 2.19 -5.35 -12.76
N VAL A 85 3.16 -4.44 -12.63
CA VAL A 85 4.52 -4.65 -13.20
C VAL A 85 5.21 -5.87 -12.58
N ILE A 86 5.04 -6.07 -11.28
CA ILE A 86 5.63 -7.23 -10.58
C ILE A 86 4.95 -8.53 -11.03
N LEU A 87 3.62 -8.53 -11.15
CA LEU A 87 2.86 -9.69 -11.60
C LEU A 87 3.17 -10.05 -13.06
N GLU A 88 3.38 -9.05 -13.93
CA GLU A 88 3.87 -9.26 -15.30
C GLU A 88 5.24 -9.96 -15.32
N ALA A 89 6.20 -9.47 -14.53
CA ALA A 89 7.53 -10.11 -14.43
C ALA A 89 7.47 -11.53 -13.88
N LEU A 90 6.48 -11.84 -13.06
CA LEU A 90 6.21 -13.18 -12.51
C LEU A 90 5.36 -14.05 -13.44
N GLN A 91 4.84 -13.51 -14.55
CA GLN A 91 3.91 -14.19 -15.46
C GLN A 91 2.65 -14.70 -14.72
N ILE A 92 2.11 -13.89 -13.80
CA ILE A 92 0.89 -14.15 -13.02
C ILE A 92 -0.21 -13.21 -13.52
N ASN A 93 -1.32 -13.74 -14.01
CA ASN A 93 -2.47 -12.97 -14.46
C ASN A 93 -3.17 -12.27 -13.29
N ALA A 94 -3.79 -11.13 -13.56
CA ALA A 94 -4.44 -10.32 -12.54
C ALA A 94 -5.94 -10.10 -12.84
N LYS A 95 -6.77 -10.24 -11.79
CA LYS A 95 -8.16 -9.78 -11.76
C LYS A 95 -8.24 -8.54 -10.88
N LEU A 96 -8.66 -7.42 -11.42
CA LEU A 96 -8.92 -6.24 -10.60
C LEU A 96 -10.31 -6.36 -9.96
N ALA A 97 -10.36 -6.36 -8.64
CA ALA A 97 -11.61 -6.49 -7.89
C ALA A 97 -12.46 -5.21 -8.02
N LYS A 98 -13.01 -4.93 -9.21
CA LYS A 98 -13.73 -3.69 -9.53
C LYS A 98 -15.00 -3.48 -8.72
N GLY A 99 -15.66 -4.54 -8.25
CA GLY A 99 -16.82 -4.49 -7.38
C GLY A 99 -16.49 -4.26 -5.91
N GLN A 100 -15.21 -4.23 -5.51
CA GLN A 100 -14.78 -4.01 -4.13
C GLN A 100 -15.39 -2.75 -3.54
N LYS A 101 -15.79 -2.83 -2.26
CA LYS A 101 -16.15 -1.68 -1.43
C LYS A 101 -15.00 -1.34 -0.49
N CYS A 102 -15.13 -0.25 0.28
CA CYS A 102 -14.17 0.02 1.36
C CYS A 102 -14.08 -1.18 2.31
N CYS A 103 -12.89 -1.46 2.85
CA CYS A 103 -12.71 -2.53 3.85
C CYS A 103 -13.49 -2.29 5.16
N GLY A 104 -13.96 -1.04 5.39
CA GLY A 104 -14.68 -0.65 6.58
C GLY A 104 -13.85 0.00 7.68
N ALA A 105 -12.51 -0.05 7.60
CA ALA A 105 -11.66 0.46 8.67
C ALA A 105 -11.95 1.91 9.13
N PRO A 106 -12.16 2.91 8.25
CA PRO A 106 -12.51 4.25 8.71
C PRO A 106 -13.82 4.30 9.50
N ALA A 107 -14.87 3.58 9.07
CA ALA A 107 -16.14 3.48 9.76
C ALA A 107 -15.99 2.75 11.11
N TYR A 108 -15.22 1.67 11.14
CA TYR A 108 -14.92 0.91 12.35
C TYR A 108 -14.27 1.79 13.43
N PHE A 109 -13.22 2.56 13.07
CA PHE A 109 -12.50 3.41 14.01
C PHE A 109 -13.29 4.68 14.42
N THR A 110 -14.36 5.03 13.72
CA THR A 110 -15.27 6.14 14.10
C THR A 110 -16.52 5.67 14.80
N GLY A 111 -16.75 4.35 14.93
CA GLY A 111 -17.92 3.77 15.59
C GLY A 111 -19.18 3.68 14.73
N ASP A 112 -19.07 3.90 13.41
CA ASP A 112 -20.16 3.70 12.46
C ASP A 112 -20.30 2.21 12.09
N PHE A 113 -20.74 1.42 13.05
CA PHE A 113 -20.83 -0.03 12.92
C PHE A 113 -21.89 -0.50 11.93
N ALA A 114 -22.93 0.30 11.67
CA ALA A 114 -23.93 -0.02 10.64
C ALA A 114 -23.30 -0.01 9.23
N SER A 115 -22.46 0.99 8.95
CA SER A 115 -21.69 1.03 7.71
C SER A 115 -20.69 -0.11 7.63
N VAL A 116 -20.03 -0.48 8.74
CA VAL A 116 -19.07 -1.62 8.77
C VAL A 116 -19.79 -2.91 8.40
N ASP A 117 -20.94 -3.24 9.02
CA ASP A 117 -21.73 -4.43 8.72
C ASP A 117 -22.08 -4.51 7.22
N THR A 118 -22.61 -3.42 6.68
CA THR A 118 -22.98 -3.34 5.26
C THR A 118 -21.78 -3.58 4.33
N LEU A 119 -20.64 -2.96 4.62
CA LEU A 119 -19.43 -3.07 3.80
C LEU A 119 -18.84 -4.49 3.84
N ILE A 120 -18.85 -5.14 5.00
CA ILE A 120 -18.38 -6.52 5.14
C ILE A 120 -19.25 -7.45 4.29
N ARG A 121 -20.58 -7.40 4.44
CA ARG A 121 -21.51 -8.25 3.67
C ARG A 121 -21.31 -8.10 2.16
N GLN A 122 -21.22 -6.85 1.69
CA GLN A 122 -21.04 -6.57 0.26
C GLN A 122 -19.68 -7.08 -0.27
N ASN A 123 -18.60 -6.95 0.50
CA ASN A 123 -17.30 -7.46 0.07
C ASN A 123 -17.24 -8.99 0.15
N VAL A 124 -17.82 -9.64 1.16
CA VAL A 124 -17.88 -11.10 1.28
C VAL A 124 -18.63 -11.69 0.09
N GLU A 125 -19.84 -11.20 -0.20
CA GLU A 125 -20.63 -11.63 -1.34
C GLU A 125 -19.86 -11.45 -2.66
N TYR A 126 -19.17 -10.32 -2.81
CA TYR A 126 -18.37 -10.06 -4.00
C TYR A 126 -17.15 -10.98 -4.11
N PHE A 127 -16.45 -11.26 -3.01
CA PHE A 127 -15.30 -12.18 -3.04
C PHE A 127 -15.74 -13.61 -3.38
N GLU A 128 -16.84 -14.08 -2.81
CA GLU A 128 -17.41 -15.39 -3.10
C GLU A 128 -17.76 -15.56 -4.59
N SER A 129 -18.13 -14.48 -5.28
CA SER A 129 -18.50 -14.53 -6.69
C SER A 129 -17.34 -14.90 -7.63
N PHE A 130 -16.07 -14.76 -7.18
CA PHE A 130 -14.91 -15.02 -8.02
C PHE A 130 -13.74 -15.76 -7.33
N ILE A 131 -13.83 -16.08 -6.03
CA ILE A 131 -12.71 -16.67 -5.27
C ILE A 131 -12.21 -18.00 -5.85
N GLU A 132 -13.07 -18.77 -6.50
CA GLU A 132 -12.71 -20.01 -7.14
C GLU A 132 -12.01 -19.82 -8.50
N GLU A 133 -12.07 -18.61 -9.07
CA GLU A 133 -11.39 -18.25 -10.31
C GLU A 133 -9.92 -17.82 -10.09
N VAL A 134 -9.52 -17.61 -8.83
CA VAL A 134 -8.20 -17.06 -8.49
C VAL A 134 -7.48 -17.89 -7.44
N ASP A 135 -6.16 -17.87 -7.48
CA ASP A 135 -5.31 -18.57 -6.51
C ASP A 135 -5.23 -17.79 -5.19
N ALA A 136 -5.31 -16.44 -5.24
CA ALA A 136 -5.27 -15.58 -4.08
C ALA A 136 -5.90 -14.20 -4.35
N ILE A 137 -6.27 -13.49 -3.26
CA ILE A 137 -6.59 -12.06 -3.24
C ILE A 137 -5.43 -11.32 -2.57
N LEU A 138 -4.80 -10.40 -3.28
CA LEU A 138 -3.67 -9.61 -2.78
C LEU A 138 -4.11 -8.24 -2.30
N ILE A 139 -3.71 -7.88 -1.09
CA ILE A 139 -3.99 -6.60 -0.46
C ILE A 139 -2.67 -5.86 -0.24
N PRO A 140 -2.37 -4.77 -0.96
CA PRO A 140 -1.14 -4.01 -0.76
C PRO A 140 -1.18 -3.02 0.41
N GLU A 141 -2.30 -2.92 1.13
CA GLU A 141 -2.58 -1.91 2.15
C GLU A 141 -2.74 -2.53 3.53
N ALA A 142 -1.82 -2.23 4.45
CA ALA A 142 -1.79 -2.82 5.79
C ALA A 142 -3.09 -2.61 6.60
N THR A 143 -3.71 -1.43 6.52
CA THR A 143 -4.96 -1.16 7.23
C THR A 143 -6.12 -1.98 6.66
N CYS A 144 -6.19 -2.12 5.33
CA CYS A 144 -7.19 -2.98 4.69
C CYS A 144 -6.93 -4.46 5.00
N GLY A 145 -5.65 -4.88 4.98
CA GLY A 145 -5.24 -6.23 5.34
C GLY A 145 -5.67 -6.61 6.76
N ALA A 146 -5.36 -5.76 7.75
CA ALA A 146 -5.76 -6.00 9.14
C ALA A 146 -7.29 -6.07 9.29
N MET A 147 -8.01 -5.13 8.69
CA MET A 147 -9.47 -5.11 8.76
C MET A 147 -10.09 -6.37 8.16
N ILE A 148 -9.62 -6.83 7.00
CA ILE A 148 -10.18 -8.00 6.30
C ILE A 148 -9.76 -9.32 6.97
N LEU A 149 -8.48 -9.46 7.30
CA LEU A 149 -7.92 -10.73 7.79
C LEU A 149 -8.22 -10.99 9.28
N GLU A 150 -8.37 -9.91 10.08
CA GLU A 150 -8.57 -10.04 11.51
C GLU A 150 -9.88 -9.42 12.00
N ASP A 151 -10.13 -8.13 11.70
CA ASP A 151 -11.24 -7.41 12.34
C ASP A 151 -12.61 -7.87 11.85
N TRP A 152 -12.77 -8.27 10.58
CA TRP A 152 -14.06 -8.73 10.05
C TRP A 152 -14.63 -9.92 10.83
N LYS A 153 -13.81 -10.95 11.08
CA LYS A 153 -14.26 -12.15 11.82
C LYS A 153 -14.63 -11.84 13.26
N HIS A 154 -13.92 -10.91 13.90
CA HIS A 154 -14.23 -10.47 15.26
C HIS A 154 -15.48 -9.61 15.32
N PHE A 155 -15.63 -8.68 14.36
CA PHE A 155 -16.82 -7.83 14.27
C PHE A 155 -18.09 -8.65 14.04
N MET A 156 -18.00 -9.74 13.25
CA MET A 156 -19.12 -10.64 12.93
C MET A 156 -19.24 -11.83 13.90
N GLU A 157 -18.67 -11.76 15.11
CA GLU A 157 -18.66 -12.88 16.05
C GLU A 157 -20.06 -13.39 16.43
N LYS A 158 -21.08 -12.50 16.41
CA LYS A 158 -22.48 -12.84 16.72
C LYS A 158 -23.27 -13.33 15.49
N ASP A 159 -22.78 -13.09 14.28
CA ASP A 159 -23.36 -13.60 13.03
C ASP A 159 -22.55 -14.82 12.57
N LEU A 160 -22.90 -15.98 13.09
CA LEU A 160 -22.16 -17.23 12.86
C LEU A 160 -22.13 -17.64 11.39
N GLU A 161 -23.19 -17.34 10.64
CA GLU A 161 -23.27 -17.66 9.21
C GLU A 161 -22.26 -16.82 8.43
N LEU A 162 -22.29 -15.49 8.59
CA LEU A 162 -21.38 -14.60 7.90
C LEU A 162 -19.93 -14.81 8.36
N LYS A 163 -19.69 -15.06 9.65
CA LYS A 163 -18.38 -15.41 10.18
C LYS A 163 -17.81 -16.66 9.48
N SER A 164 -18.61 -17.71 9.34
CA SER A 164 -18.18 -18.93 8.62
C SER A 164 -17.86 -18.67 7.16
N ARG A 165 -18.61 -17.81 6.48
CA ARG A 165 -18.30 -17.39 5.10
C ARG A 165 -16.98 -16.62 5.01
N ILE A 166 -16.73 -15.69 5.93
CA ILE A 166 -15.46 -14.98 6.03
C ILE A 166 -14.31 -15.97 6.23
N GLU A 167 -14.42 -16.87 7.20
CA GLU A 167 -13.36 -17.83 7.54
C GLU A 167 -12.98 -18.74 6.35
N LYS A 168 -13.91 -19.05 5.45
CA LYS A 168 -13.64 -19.79 4.20
C LYS A 168 -12.84 -18.99 3.18
N LEU A 169 -12.95 -17.67 3.18
CA LEU A 169 -12.22 -16.79 2.25
C LEU A 169 -10.78 -16.52 2.72
N LEU A 170 -10.55 -16.43 4.04
CA LEU A 170 -9.27 -16.01 4.61
C LEU A 170 -8.04 -16.79 4.11
N PRO A 171 -8.08 -18.13 3.89
CA PRO A 171 -6.91 -18.86 3.39
C PRO A 171 -6.39 -18.43 2.03
N LYS A 172 -7.23 -17.76 1.22
CA LYS A 172 -6.85 -17.23 -0.10
C LYS A 172 -6.53 -15.72 -0.06
N ILE A 173 -6.56 -15.05 1.09
CA ILE A 173 -6.32 -13.59 1.21
C ILE A 173 -4.96 -13.32 1.84
N TYR A 174 -4.14 -12.47 1.21
CA TYR A 174 -2.77 -12.19 1.63
C TYR A 174 -2.44 -10.71 1.55
N MET A 175 -1.58 -10.25 2.48
CA MET A 175 -0.79 -9.05 2.21
C MET A 175 0.07 -9.28 0.97
N ALA A 176 0.11 -8.30 0.06
CA ALA A 176 0.79 -8.47 -1.23
C ALA A 176 2.28 -8.83 -1.07
N THR A 177 3.01 -8.15 -0.18
CA THR A 177 4.44 -8.42 0.04
C THR A 177 4.68 -9.82 0.62
N LYS A 178 3.81 -10.29 1.53
CA LYS A 178 3.89 -11.64 2.08
C LYS A 178 3.68 -12.71 1.01
N TYR A 179 2.66 -12.54 0.16
CA TYR A 179 2.41 -13.46 -0.94
C TYR A 179 3.58 -13.49 -1.94
N LEU A 180 4.06 -12.33 -2.34
CA LEU A 180 5.15 -12.19 -3.30
C LEU A 180 6.45 -12.84 -2.80
N GLU A 181 6.74 -12.70 -1.51
CA GLU A 181 7.94 -13.28 -0.91
C GLU A 181 7.82 -14.80 -0.73
N SER A 182 6.67 -15.29 -0.24
CA SER A 182 6.54 -16.68 0.20
C SER A 182 5.93 -17.62 -0.84
N GLN A 183 5.17 -17.10 -1.80
CA GLN A 183 4.42 -17.89 -2.77
C GLN A 183 4.93 -17.73 -4.22
N THR A 184 5.98 -16.94 -4.44
CA THR A 184 6.54 -16.70 -5.78
C THR A 184 8.07 -16.77 -5.77
N ASN A 185 8.65 -16.78 -6.95
CA ASN A 185 10.11 -16.71 -7.13
C ASN A 185 10.63 -15.27 -7.25
N LEU A 186 9.89 -14.26 -6.74
CA LEU A 186 10.29 -12.85 -6.85
C LEU A 186 11.65 -12.57 -6.20
N VAL A 187 11.96 -13.19 -5.07
CA VAL A 187 13.27 -13.06 -4.41
C VAL A 187 14.40 -13.49 -5.34
N GLU A 188 14.22 -14.59 -6.05
CA GLU A 188 15.21 -15.10 -7.03
C GLU A 188 15.37 -14.14 -8.21
N ILE A 189 14.26 -13.63 -8.77
CA ILE A 189 14.29 -12.64 -9.85
C ILE A 189 15.07 -11.40 -9.43
N LEU A 190 14.76 -10.83 -8.24
CA LEU A 190 15.42 -9.65 -7.72
C LEU A 190 16.92 -9.88 -7.46
N ASN A 191 17.27 -11.05 -6.92
CA ASN A 191 18.67 -11.44 -6.73
C ASN A 191 19.41 -11.55 -8.08
N ASN A 192 18.81 -12.17 -9.09
CA ASN A 192 19.40 -12.27 -10.42
C ASN A 192 19.63 -10.91 -11.07
N ILE A 193 18.71 -9.96 -10.89
CA ILE A 193 18.89 -8.57 -11.34
C ILE A 193 20.13 -7.95 -10.65
N GLU A 194 20.29 -8.14 -9.35
CA GLU A 194 21.43 -7.62 -8.62
C GLU A 194 22.76 -8.28 -9.07
N GLN A 195 22.78 -9.60 -9.28
CA GLN A 195 23.96 -10.29 -9.77
C GLN A 195 24.39 -9.78 -11.16
N ASN A 196 23.42 -9.46 -12.02
CA ASN A 196 23.71 -8.87 -13.33
C ASN A 196 24.22 -7.43 -13.21
N ARG A 197 23.70 -6.64 -12.26
CA ARG A 197 24.21 -5.30 -11.96
C ARG A 197 25.68 -5.35 -11.49
N LEU A 198 26.01 -6.32 -10.64
CA LEU A 198 27.36 -6.50 -10.09
C LEU A 198 28.42 -6.92 -11.14
N LYS A 199 28.01 -7.42 -12.29
CA LYS A 199 28.90 -7.76 -13.41
C LYS A 199 29.28 -6.57 -14.29
N GLN A 200 28.64 -5.40 -14.11
CA GLN A 200 28.93 -4.19 -14.91
C GLN A 200 30.20 -3.49 -14.40
N GLU A 201 31.00 -2.93 -15.30
CA GLU A 201 32.28 -2.27 -14.97
C GLU A 201 32.14 -1.05 -14.03
N PHE A 202 31.03 -0.31 -14.14
CA PHE A 202 30.76 0.86 -13.31
C PHE A 202 29.57 0.58 -12.38
N GLN A 203 29.87 0.31 -11.12
CA GLN A 203 28.85 0.02 -10.11
C GLN A 203 28.56 1.27 -9.28
N SER A 204 27.32 1.77 -9.38
CA SER A 204 26.83 2.72 -8.38
C SER A 204 26.49 1.99 -7.07
N PRO A 205 26.72 2.61 -5.90
CA PRO A 205 26.31 2.01 -4.63
C PRO A 205 24.80 1.77 -4.59
N LYS A 206 24.37 0.78 -3.82
CA LYS A 206 22.93 0.54 -3.60
C LYS A 206 22.30 1.78 -3.00
N GLN A 207 21.11 2.15 -3.51
CA GLN A 207 20.31 3.19 -2.89
C GLN A 207 19.85 2.72 -1.50
N THR A 208 19.80 3.65 -0.54
CA THR A 208 19.44 3.37 0.84
C THR A 208 17.98 3.63 1.12
N PHE A 209 17.36 2.79 1.94
CA PHE A 209 16.03 3.02 2.46
C PHE A 209 15.97 2.77 3.97
N THR A 210 15.05 3.46 4.64
CA THR A 210 14.64 3.13 6.00
C THR A 210 13.20 2.64 5.99
N TYR A 211 12.84 1.75 6.93
CA TYR A 211 11.52 1.13 6.94
C TYR A 211 10.72 1.52 8.20
N HIS A 212 9.51 2.02 8.01
CA HIS A 212 8.55 2.18 9.08
C HIS A 212 7.64 0.95 9.13
N ASP A 213 7.55 0.30 10.29
CA ASP A 213 6.65 -0.82 10.51
C ASP A 213 5.21 -0.31 10.80
N PRO A 214 4.27 -0.40 9.86
CA PRO A 214 2.89 -0.03 10.13
C PRO A 214 2.32 -0.93 11.24
N CYS A 215 1.62 -0.33 12.20
CA CYS A 215 1.08 -1.09 13.33
C CYS A 215 0.17 -2.24 12.89
N HIS A 216 -0.65 -2.04 11.86
CA HIS A 216 -1.51 -3.07 11.29
C HIS A 216 -0.71 -4.20 10.64
N ALA A 217 0.31 -3.90 9.84
CA ALA A 217 1.14 -4.93 9.23
C ALA A 217 1.90 -5.73 10.31
N ARG A 218 2.66 -5.04 11.18
CA ARG A 218 3.54 -5.72 12.13
C ARG A 218 2.82 -6.34 13.31
N LYS A 219 1.97 -5.55 14.02
CA LYS A 219 1.39 -6.00 15.30
C LYS A 219 0.16 -6.87 15.10
N VAL A 220 -0.62 -6.63 14.05
CA VAL A 220 -1.84 -7.39 13.78
C VAL A 220 -1.56 -8.58 12.87
N LEU A 221 -0.86 -8.36 11.76
CA LEU A 221 -0.66 -9.39 10.72
C LEU A 221 0.68 -10.12 10.80
N GLY A 222 1.64 -9.64 11.60
CA GLY A 222 2.98 -10.21 11.69
C GLY A 222 3.83 -10.01 10.43
N VAL A 223 3.41 -9.14 9.50
CA VAL A 223 4.10 -8.84 8.24
C VAL A 223 5.04 -7.67 8.45
N TYR A 224 6.36 -7.90 8.39
CA TYR A 224 7.40 -6.89 8.52
C TYR A 224 8.77 -7.35 8.01
N GLN A 225 8.99 -8.64 7.94
CA GLN A 225 10.23 -9.23 7.42
C GLN A 225 10.18 -9.35 5.90
N GLU A 226 9.03 -9.72 5.35
CA GLU A 226 8.82 -10.01 3.95
C GLU A 226 9.12 -8.79 3.04
N PRO A 227 8.60 -7.58 3.32
CA PRO A 227 8.96 -6.41 2.53
C PRO A 227 10.45 -6.05 2.65
N ARG A 228 11.07 -6.23 3.83
CA ARG A 228 12.51 -6.01 4.01
C ARG A 228 13.33 -6.99 3.17
N LYS A 229 13.00 -8.28 3.23
CA LYS A 229 13.69 -9.33 2.48
C LYS A 229 13.64 -9.10 0.98
N LEU A 230 12.48 -8.69 0.45
CA LEU A 230 12.33 -8.33 -0.96
C LEU A 230 13.21 -7.12 -1.33
N LEU A 231 13.17 -6.06 -0.55
CA LEU A 231 13.88 -4.82 -0.85
C LEU A 231 15.40 -4.96 -0.71
N GLN A 232 15.89 -5.71 0.28
CA GLN A 232 17.32 -5.88 0.53
C GLN A 232 18.07 -6.62 -0.59
N GLN A 233 17.35 -7.26 -1.52
CA GLN A 233 17.99 -7.81 -2.72
C GLN A 233 18.71 -6.70 -3.51
N ASN A 234 18.09 -5.52 -3.67
CA ASN A 234 18.59 -4.46 -4.56
C ASN A 234 18.86 -3.13 -3.85
N TYR A 235 18.42 -2.96 -2.61
CA TYR A 235 18.59 -1.75 -1.81
C TYR A 235 19.30 -2.04 -0.50
N GLN A 236 19.91 -1.02 0.11
CA GLN A 236 20.54 -1.12 1.42
C GLN A 236 19.58 -0.58 2.50
N LEU A 237 19.25 -1.42 3.46
CA LEU A 237 18.44 -1.02 4.62
C LEU A 237 19.30 -0.25 5.63
N VAL A 238 18.80 0.91 6.06
CA VAL A 238 19.32 1.68 7.21
C VAL A 238 18.18 1.75 8.22
N GLU A 239 18.23 0.92 9.24
CA GLU A 239 17.17 0.90 10.26
C GLU A 239 17.15 2.19 11.07
N MET A 240 15.95 2.71 11.35
CA MET A 240 15.78 3.83 12.27
C MET A 240 15.79 3.35 13.73
N GLU A 241 16.01 4.27 14.65
CA GLU A 241 16.09 4.02 16.10
C GLU A 241 14.92 3.18 16.64
N ASP A 242 13.69 3.46 16.18
CA ASP A 242 12.50 2.66 16.48
C ASP A 242 11.57 2.63 15.25
N SER A 243 11.69 1.56 14.45
CA SER A 243 10.83 1.33 13.28
C SER A 243 9.37 1.13 13.65
N THR A 244 9.09 0.67 14.89
CA THR A 244 7.76 0.33 15.39
C THR A 244 7.00 1.49 16.01
N ALA A 245 7.69 2.60 16.32
CA ALA A 245 7.06 3.81 16.85
C ALA A 245 5.96 4.29 15.91
N CYS A 246 4.80 4.64 16.48
CA CYS A 246 3.62 5.05 15.73
C CYS A 246 3.92 6.22 14.78
N CYS A 247 3.34 6.19 13.56
CA CYS A 247 3.41 7.31 12.61
C CYS A 247 2.62 8.54 13.07
N GLY A 248 1.66 8.36 13.98
CA GLY A 248 0.81 9.42 14.48
C GLY A 248 -0.48 9.65 13.66
N PHE A 249 -0.83 8.79 12.71
CA PHE A 249 -2.08 8.96 11.95
C PHE A 249 -3.29 8.92 12.88
N GLY A 250 -3.43 7.90 13.70
CA GLY A 250 -4.43 7.80 14.76
C GLY A 250 -5.89 7.71 14.30
N GLY A 251 -6.13 7.43 12.99
CA GLY A 251 -7.46 7.36 12.41
C GLY A 251 -8.07 8.73 12.05
N VAL A 252 -9.27 8.72 11.49
CA VAL A 252 -9.97 9.91 10.97
C VAL A 252 -10.21 10.95 12.06
N THR A 253 -10.69 10.52 13.23
CA THR A 253 -11.00 11.42 14.36
C THR A 253 -9.77 12.21 14.83
N ILE A 254 -8.60 11.56 14.95
CA ILE A 254 -7.37 12.24 15.34
C ILE A 254 -6.94 13.25 14.27
N GLN A 255 -7.08 12.89 12.99
CA GLN A 255 -6.73 13.77 11.87
C GLN A 255 -7.63 15.00 11.78
N THR A 256 -8.90 14.89 12.12
CA THR A 256 -9.87 15.96 12.01
C THR A 256 -9.94 16.83 13.27
N GLU A 257 -10.04 16.21 14.45
CA GLU A 257 -10.35 16.90 15.69
C GLU A 257 -9.12 17.16 16.56
N ARG A 258 -8.11 16.29 16.50
CA ARG A 258 -6.93 16.33 17.38
C ARG A 258 -5.62 16.32 16.61
N PHE A 259 -5.56 17.00 15.49
CA PHE A 259 -4.37 17.02 14.63
C PHE A 259 -3.08 17.46 15.34
N ALA A 260 -3.16 18.32 16.35
CA ALA A 260 -1.99 18.72 17.15
C ALA A 260 -1.30 17.52 17.80
N LEU A 261 -2.07 16.51 18.24
CA LEU A 261 -1.55 15.25 18.76
C LEU A 261 -0.88 14.43 17.65
N ALA A 262 -1.56 14.26 16.51
CA ALA A 262 -1.00 13.58 15.34
C ALA A 262 0.33 14.21 14.90
N SER A 263 0.38 15.54 14.83
CA SER A 263 1.57 16.31 14.47
C SER A 263 2.72 16.09 15.45
N LYS A 264 2.45 16.11 16.76
CA LYS A 264 3.47 15.87 17.80
C LYS A 264 4.09 14.47 17.70
N VAL A 265 3.27 13.44 17.43
CA VAL A 265 3.76 12.07 17.25
C VAL A 265 4.53 11.96 15.94
N GLY A 266 3.98 12.46 14.83
CA GLY A 266 4.62 12.44 13.51
C GLY A 266 5.96 13.18 13.49
N SER A 267 6.08 14.30 14.18
CA SER A 267 7.32 15.06 14.29
C SER A 267 8.45 14.27 14.96
N LYS A 268 8.15 13.47 15.99
CA LYS A 268 9.14 12.56 16.58
C LYS A 268 9.61 11.51 15.58
N LYS A 269 8.68 10.93 14.84
CA LYS A 269 9.00 9.92 13.83
C LYS A 269 9.79 10.51 12.66
N ALA A 270 9.47 11.73 12.21
CA ALA A 270 10.22 12.43 11.17
C ALA A 270 11.70 12.62 11.55
N LYS A 271 11.99 12.97 12.82
CA LYS A 271 13.36 13.06 13.32
C LYS A 271 14.11 11.72 13.32
N MET A 272 13.42 10.60 13.61
CA MET A 272 14.04 9.27 13.52
C MET A 272 14.37 8.91 12.07
N ILE A 273 13.49 9.26 11.13
CA ILE A 273 13.71 9.07 9.70
C ILE A 273 14.89 9.92 9.22
N GLU A 274 14.92 11.20 9.55
CA GLU A 274 15.99 12.14 9.18
C GLU A 274 17.37 11.65 9.62
N LYS A 275 17.49 11.17 10.87
CA LYS A 275 18.75 10.63 11.42
C LYS A 275 19.33 9.47 10.63
N THR A 276 18.52 8.72 9.90
CA THR A 276 19.00 7.59 9.08
C THR A 276 19.75 8.04 7.85
N GLN A 277 19.54 9.26 7.37
CA GLN A 277 20.04 9.78 6.10
C GLN A 277 19.74 8.87 4.89
N ALA A 278 18.72 8.02 5.02
CA ALA A 278 18.27 7.15 3.94
C ALA A 278 17.64 7.98 2.81
N GLN A 279 17.78 7.50 1.58
CA GLN A 279 17.22 8.16 0.40
C GLN A 279 15.70 8.00 0.30
N PHE A 280 15.14 6.96 0.93
CA PHE A 280 13.70 6.70 0.93
C PHE A 280 13.23 6.28 2.32
N ILE A 281 12.03 6.73 2.72
CA ILE A 281 11.23 6.09 3.76
C ILE A 281 10.22 5.16 3.09
N VAL A 282 10.09 3.93 3.61
CA VAL A 282 9.27 2.89 3.01
C VAL A 282 8.30 2.30 4.03
N ALA A 283 7.05 2.08 3.64
CA ALA A 283 6.08 1.27 4.37
C ALA A 283 4.89 0.89 3.47
N GLU A 284 4.18 -0.18 3.80
CA GLU A 284 3.02 -0.68 3.06
C GLU A 284 1.68 -0.23 3.68
N CYS A 285 1.57 1.07 3.96
CA CYS A 285 0.36 1.66 4.53
C CYS A 285 0.17 3.10 4.05
N SER A 286 -0.89 3.34 3.29
CA SER A 286 -1.22 4.67 2.77
C SER A 286 -1.58 5.68 3.86
N ALA A 287 -2.15 5.25 4.98
CA ALA A 287 -2.41 6.12 6.13
C ALA A 287 -1.10 6.60 6.77
N CYS A 288 -0.13 5.70 6.95
CA CYS A 288 1.22 6.07 7.40
C CYS A 288 1.92 6.97 6.37
N ARG A 289 1.79 6.68 5.07
CA ARG A 289 2.32 7.53 3.99
C ARG A 289 1.80 8.96 4.10
N MET A 290 0.49 9.14 4.23
CA MET A 290 -0.14 10.45 4.37
C MET A 290 0.41 11.22 5.58
N GLN A 291 0.47 10.58 6.74
CA GLN A 291 0.93 11.21 7.97
C GLN A 291 2.42 11.51 7.96
N LEU A 292 3.27 10.57 7.54
CA LEU A 292 4.71 10.74 7.56
C LEU A 292 5.20 11.69 6.47
N SER A 293 4.60 11.66 5.27
CA SER A 293 4.89 12.68 4.25
C SER A 293 4.60 14.09 4.76
N ASN A 294 3.45 14.28 5.45
CA ASN A 294 3.13 15.56 6.06
C ASN A 294 4.11 15.93 7.20
N ALA A 295 4.51 14.98 8.05
CA ALA A 295 5.44 15.23 9.14
C ALA A 295 6.84 15.61 8.65
N LEU A 296 7.34 14.94 7.61
CA LEU A 296 8.61 15.24 6.94
C LEU A 296 8.57 16.63 6.28
N TYR A 297 7.48 16.95 5.56
CA TYR A 297 7.27 18.26 4.97
C TYR A 297 7.31 19.37 6.03
N GLN A 298 6.62 19.20 7.16
CA GLN A 298 6.62 20.18 8.27
C GLN A 298 8.00 20.32 8.94
N ALA A 299 8.83 19.29 8.88
CA ALA A 299 10.20 19.29 9.40
C ALA A 299 11.24 19.79 8.38
N ASN A 300 10.84 20.14 7.15
CA ASN A 300 11.71 20.45 6.00
C ASN A 300 12.70 19.30 5.67
N VAL A 301 12.28 18.06 5.82
CA VAL A 301 13.06 16.86 5.49
C VAL A 301 12.62 16.34 4.13
N GLU A 302 13.52 16.38 3.15
CA GLU A 302 13.26 15.99 1.76
C GLU A 302 13.55 14.51 1.52
N ILE A 303 12.92 13.61 2.28
CA ILE A 303 13.00 12.15 2.08
C ILE A 303 11.65 11.65 1.54
N PRO A 304 11.56 11.18 0.29
CA PRO A 304 10.31 10.72 -0.29
C PRO A 304 9.82 9.42 0.37
N PHE A 305 8.49 9.34 0.57
CA PHE A 305 7.84 8.13 1.06
C PHE A 305 7.39 7.28 -0.13
N LEU A 306 7.84 6.02 -0.16
CA LEU A 306 7.49 5.05 -1.19
C LEU A 306 6.87 3.78 -0.58
N HIS A 307 6.03 3.10 -1.35
CA HIS A 307 5.57 1.77 -1.00
C HIS A 307 6.63 0.72 -1.42
N PRO A 308 6.79 -0.42 -0.72
CA PRO A 308 7.73 -1.47 -1.14
C PRO A 308 7.59 -1.88 -2.61
N LEU A 309 6.35 -2.04 -3.08
CA LEU A 309 6.07 -2.41 -4.47
C LEU A 309 6.57 -1.37 -5.48
N GLU A 310 6.57 -0.07 -5.14
CA GLU A 310 7.06 1.00 -6.02
C GLU A 310 8.57 0.84 -6.26
N LEU A 311 9.35 0.52 -5.22
CA LEU A 311 10.79 0.28 -5.33
C LEU A 311 11.11 -1.01 -6.09
N ILE A 312 10.35 -2.09 -5.84
CA ILE A 312 10.51 -3.37 -6.53
C ILE A 312 10.21 -3.19 -8.03
N ALA A 313 9.09 -2.57 -8.37
CA ALA A 313 8.71 -2.33 -9.76
C ALA A 313 9.72 -1.43 -10.50
N LYS A 314 10.33 -0.46 -9.79
CA LYS A 314 11.40 0.39 -10.34
C LYS A 314 12.59 -0.45 -10.80
N ILE A 315 13.08 -1.36 -9.95
CA ILE A 315 14.22 -2.24 -10.29
C ILE A 315 13.89 -3.17 -11.47
N ILE A 316 12.69 -3.74 -11.50
CA ILE A 316 12.25 -4.60 -12.60
C ILE A 316 12.26 -3.82 -13.92
N LYS A 317 11.67 -2.62 -13.96
CA LYS A 317 11.62 -1.76 -15.15
C LYS A 317 13.02 -1.32 -15.61
N GLU A 318 13.89 -0.93 -14.68
CA GLU A 318 15.27 -0.54 -14.99
C GLU A 318 16.07 -1.69 -15.61
N ASN A 319 15.79 -2.93 -15.22
CA ASN A 319 16.42 -4.11 -15.81
C ASN A 319 15.84 -4.47 -17.19
N GLN A 320 14.55 -4.22 -17.45
CA GLN A 320 13.93 -4.47 -18.75
C GLN A 320 14.36 -3.48 -19.84
N ASN A 321 14.79 -2.29 -19.47
CA ASN A 321 15.23 -1.22 -20.38
C ASN A 321 16.74 -1.29 -20.72
N LYS A 322 17.45 -2.28 -20.22
CA LYS A 322 18.86 -2.57 -20.52
C LYS A 322 19.01 -3.72 -21.50
#